data_e1984ad99e5a620e088450b07520c359
#
_entry.id   e1984ad99e5a620e088450b07520c359
#
_cell.length_a   1.000
_cell.length_b   1.000
_cell.length_c   1.000
_cell.angle_alpha   90.00
_cell.angle_beta   90.00
_cell.angle_gamma   90.00
#
_symmetry.space_group_name_H-M   'P 1'
#
loop_
_entity.id
_entity.type
_entity.pdbx_description
1 polymer ?
#
loop_
_entity_poly.entity_id
_entity_poly.type
_entity_poly.pdbx_seq_one_letter_code
_entity_poly.pdbx_strand_id
1 'polypeptide(L)'
;MEVKMLEVAMNNLQFGYSEELVLSGLNYQAKAGDFVCLLGQSGCGKSTLLRLLAGLEKSNPDQLMVGGKPVSGPSLDRTMVFQDYGLFPWMTAGDNICIALKQKFKTWDKHKIKEAALEWTCNLGLDEELFDKYPMNLSGGQKQRFATARAFAIDAPLLLMDEPFGALDAVTKALLQDTVLELWQTSKEKRKTIFFVTHSVDEALLLATDILVLGQAPSKIIYTHSFTEKTKPSRETLFTDPAVLDLRNRLTKIIYDEINEKALRLKQKKANTIIEHGSEKPSFFKKRKAM
;
A
#
# COMPACT_ATOMS: atom_id res chain seq x y z
N MET A 1 15.81 21.61 -9.54
CA MET A 1 15.79 20.26 -10.11
C MET A 1 14.36 19.98 -10.54
N GLU A 2 14.12 19.76 -11.83
CA GLU A 2 12.81 19.32 -12.32
C GLU A 2 12.42 18.02 -11.64
N VAL A 3 11.26 17.98 -10.99
CA VAL A 3 10.67 16.75 -10.45
C VAL A 3 10.18 15.94 -11.64
N LYS A 4 11.00 15.00 -12.09
CA LYS A 4 10.62 14.11 -13.20
C LYS A 4 9.58 13.13 -12.67
N MET A 5 8.34 13.23 -13.15
CA MET A 5 7.29 12.25 -12.88
C MET A 5 7.80 10.85 -13.26
N LEU A 6 7.46 9.83 -12.48
CA LEU A 6 7.95 8.47 -12.67
C LEU A 6 6.82 7.54 -13.09
N GLU A 7 6.97 6.91 -14.25
CA GLU A 7 6.19 5.74 -14.65
C GLU A 7 6.68 4.49 -13.92
N VAL A 8 5.80 3.49 -13.78
CA VAL A 8 6.15 2.18 -13.22
C VAL A 8 5.74 1.10 -14.20
N ALA A 9 6.66 0.20 -14.53
CA ALA A 9 6.38 -0.95 -15.38
C ALA A 9 6.68 -2.26 -14.63
N MET A 10 5.72 -3.17 -14.66
CA MET A 10 5.81 -4.54 -14.19
C MET A 10 5.68 -5.47 -15.40
N ASN A 11 6.73 -6.23 -15.68
CA ASN A 11 6.82 -7.15 -16.81
C ASN A 11 6.97 -8.57 -16.32
N ASN A 12 5.88 -9.32 -16.30
CA ASN A 12 5.85 -10.68 -15.78
C ASN A 12 6.50 -10.79 -14.38
N LEU A 13 6.21 -9.80 -13.50
CA LEU A 13 6.82 -9.70 -12.18
C LEU A 13 6.47 -10.91 -11.33
N GLN A 14 7.51 -11.63 -10.89
CA GLN A 14 7.42 -12.77 -9.99
C GLN A 14 8.27 -12.50 -8.76
N PHE A 15 7.75 -12.87 -7.61
CA PHE A 15 8.48 -12.75 -6.35
C PHE A 15 7.97 -13.76 -5.32
N GLY A 16 8.88 -14.29 -4.52
CA GLY A 16 8.58 -15.17 -3.39
C GLY A 16 9.61 -15.04 -2.29
N TYR A 17 9.23 -15.45 -1.09
CA TYR A 17 10.14 -15.59 0.04
C TYR A 17 10.58 -17.06 0.14
N SER A 18 11.89 -17.32 0.10
CA SER A 18 12.43 -18.68 0.06
C SER A 18 11.82 -19.49 -1.10
N GLU A 19 11.08 -20.56 -0.81
CA GLU A 19 10.41 -21.40 -1.81
C GLU A 19 8.94 -21.03 -2.04
N GLU A 20 8.38 -20.11 -1.25
CA GLU A 20 6.98 -19.72 -1.34
C GLU A 20 6.78 -18.54 -2.30
N LEU A 21 6.15 -18.81 -3.44
CA LEU A 21 5.82 -17.79 -4.42
C LEU A 21 4.65 -16.93 -3.91
N VAL A 22 4.86 -15.60 -3.88
CA VAL A 22 3.85 -14.61 -3.43
C VAL A 22 3.20 -13.89 -4.59
N LEU A 23 3.99 -13.46 -5.58
CA LEU A 23 3.53 -12.78 -6.80
C LEU A 23 3.89 -13.61 -8.02
N SER A 24 2.96 -13.78 -8.96
CA SER A 24 3.12 -14.67 -10.11
C SER A 24 2.68 -14.02 -11.42
N GLY A 25 3.63 -13.41 -12.11
CA GLY A 25 3.40 -12.92 -13.48
C GLY A 25 2.55 -11.65 -13.54
N LEU A 26 2.80 -10.68 -12.67
CA LEU A 26 2.11 -9.38 -12.73
C LEU A 26 2.60 -8.59 -13.94
N ASN A 27 1.64 -8.16 -14.77
CA ASN A 27 1.87 -7.28 -15.91
C ASN A 27 1.02 -6.03 -15.76
N TYR A 28 1.65 -4.86 -15.63
CA TYR A 28 0.95 -3.60 -15.50
C TYR A 28 1.91 -2.43 -15.76
N GLN A 29 1.37 -1.36 -16.33
CA GLN A 29 2.10 -0.12 -16.55
C GLN A 29 1.31 1.06 -16.01
N ALA A 30 1.83 1.70 -14.96
CA ALA A 30 1.33 2.97 -14.46
C ALA A 30 2.00 4.12 -15.24
N LYS A 31 1.19 5.06 -15.69
CA LYS A 31 1.71 6.32 -16.25
C LYS A 31 2.20 7.22 -15.12
N ALA A 32 3.11 8.09 -15.47
CA ALA A 32 3.57 9.12 -14.56
C ALA A 32 2.39 10.01 -14.10
N GLY A 33 2.22 10.14 -12.78
CA GLY A 33 1.11 10.88 -12.18
C GLY A 33 -0.17 10.09 -11.93
N ASP A 34 -0.21 8.78 -12.22
CA ASP A 34 -1.36 7.94 -11.89
C ASP A 34 -1.48 7.71 -10.38
N PHE A 35 -2.72 7.57 -9.92
CA PHE A 35 -3.07 7.11 -8.59
C PHE A 35 -3.58 5.67 -8.67
N VAL A 36 -2.70 4.71 -8.43
CA VAL A 36 -2.99 3.27 -8.57
C VAL A 36 -3.41 2.69 -7.23
N CYS A 37 -4.66 2.22 -7.11
CA CYS A 37 -5.14 1.52 -5.93
C CYS A 37 -5.02 0.01 -6.10
N LEU A 38 -4.38 -0.64 -5.12
CA LEU A 38 -4.24 -2.08 -5.03
C LEU A 38 -5.28 -2.63 -4.05
N LEU A 39 -6.28 -3.33 -4.58
CA LEU A 39 -7.30 -4.06 -3.82
C LEU A 39 -6.97 -5.55 -3.75
N GLY A 40 -7.42 -6.21 -2.69
CA GLY A 40 -7.30 -7.65 -2.51
C GLY A 40 -7.31 -8.05 -1.05
N GLN A 41 -7.37 -9.36 -0.78
CA GLN A 41 -7.39 -9.90 0.57
C GLN A 41 -6.10 -9.66 1.34
N SER A 42 -6.17 -9.73 2.67
CA SER A 42 -4.97 -9.78 3.51
C SER A 42 -4.13 -11.02 3.16
N GLY A 43 -2.80 -10.79 3.02
CA GLY A 43 -1.85 -11.84 2.65
C GLY A 43 -1.79 -12.17 1.16
N CYS A 44 -2.46 -11.42 0.27
CA CYS A 44 -2.34 -11.64 -1.17
C CYS A 44 -1.10 -10.99 -1.82
N GLY A 45 -0.21 -10.33 -1.06
CA GLY A 45 1.04 -9.79 -1.61
C GLY A 45 1.04 -8.29 -1.92
N LYS A 46 0.01 -7.51 -1.55
CA LYS A 46 -0.05 -6.05 -1.79
C LYS A 46 1.14 -5.31 -1.15
N SER A 47 1.37 -5.55 0.14
CA SER A 47 2.52 -4.95 0.86
C SER A 47 3.85 -5.44 0.32
N THR A 48 3.93 -6.69 -0.15
CA THR A 48 5.13 -7.23 -0.83
C THR A 48 5.40 -6.46 -2.12
N LEU A 49 4.36 -6.18 -2.92
CA LEU A 49 4.50 -5.37 -4.12
C LEU A 49 4.99 -3.95 -3.80
N LEU A 50 4.44 -3.31 -2.75
CA LEU A 50 4.94 -2.00 -2.33
C LEU A 50 6.40 -2.05 -1.86
N ARG A 51 6.82 -3.09 -1.14
CA ARG A 51 8.22 -3.27 -0.73
C ARG A 51 9.17 -3.45 -1.91
N LEU A 52 8.74 -4.17 -2.93
CA LEU A 52 9.50 -4.30 -4.19
C LEU A 52 9.63 -2.93 -4.89
N LEU A 53 8.55 -2.17 -5.01
CA LEU A 53 8.55 -0.82 -5.58
C LEU A 53 9.44 0.14 -4.76
N ALA A 54 9.45 0.01 -3.43
CA ALA A 54 10.33 0.78 -2.55
C ALA A 54 11.81 0.40 -2.68
N GLY A 55 12.11 -0.77 -3.26
CA GLY A 55 13.45 -1.34 -3.33
C GLY A 55 13.91 -1.96 -2.01
N LEU A 56 12.98 -2.29 -1.11
CA LEU A 56 13.24 -3.00 0.16
C LEU A 56 13.39 -4.50 -0.07
N GLU A 57 12.80 -5.00 -1.15
CA GLU A 57 12.96 -6.37 -1.65
C GLU A 57 13.56 -6.32 -3.05
N LYS A 58 14.27 -7.37 -3.45
CA LYS A 58 14.94 -7.47 -4.76
C LYS A 58 14.07 -8.25 -5.73
N SER A 59 13.78 -7.66 -6.88
CA SER A 59 13.21 -8.35 -8.05
C SER A 59 14.27 -8.59 -9.11
N ASN A 60 13.93 -9.41 -10.10
CA ASN A 60 14.76 -9.48 -11.31
C ASN A 60 14.74 -8.10 -12.01
N PRO A 61 15.89 -7.59 -12.48
CA PRO A 61 16.02 -6.23 -13.00
C PRO A 61 15.02 -5.87 -14.10
N ASP A 62 14.71 -6.82 -15.00
CA ASP A 62 13.84 -6.58 -16.15
C ASP A 62 12.34 -6.67 -15.81
N GLN A 63 12.00 -7.12 -14.61
CA GLN A 63 10.62 -7.36 -14.21
C GLN A 63 9.97 -6.16 -13.53
N LEU A 64 10.76 -5.27 -12.92
CA LEU A 64 10.25 -4.08 -12.22
C LEU A 64 11.09 -2.86 -12.51
N MET A 65 10.49 -1.88 -13.15
CA MET A 65 11.14 -0.64 -13.56
C MET A 65 10.39 0.57 -13.02
N VAL A 66 11.13 1.59 -12.58
CA VAL A 66 10.61 2.89 -12.13
C VAL A 66 11.37 3.99 -12.88
N GLY A 67 10.64 4.84 -13.60
CA GLY A 67 11.22 5.89 -14.45
C GLY A 67 12.17 5.33 -15.52
N GLY A 68 11.83 4.18 -16.10
CA GLY A 68 12.63 3.49 -17.11
C GLY A 68 13.93 2.83 -16.60
N LYS A 69 14.09 2.71 -15.26
CA LYS A 69 15.27 2.08 -14.64
C LYS A 69 14.86 0.91 -13.74
N PRO A 70 15.63 -0.18 -13.71
CA PRO A 70 15.40 -1.27 -12.77
C PRO A 70 15.46 -0.78 -11.31
N VAL A 71 14.60 -1.35 -10.47
CA VAL A 71 14.63 -1.09 -9.02
C VAL A 71 15.77 -1.89 -8.40
N SER A 72 16.85 -1.21 -8.04
CA SER A 72 18.06 -1.83 -7.47
C SER A 72 18.17 -1.71 -5.94
N GLY A 73 17.34 -0.87 -5.32
CA GLY A 73 17.33 -0.63 -3.88
C GLY A 73 16.55 0.62 -3.50
N PRO A 74 16.52 0.99 -2.20
CA PRO A 74 15.90 2.21 -1.72
C PRO A 74 16.49 3.46 -2.35
N SER A 75 15.65 4.47 -2.64
CA SER A 75 16.09 5.73 -3.27
C SER A 75 15.21 6.90 -2.79
N LEU A 76 15.74 8.13 -2.84
CA LEU A 76 14.99 9.35 -2.49
C LEU A 76 13.99 9.79 -3.58
N ASP A 77 13.91 9.09 -4.71
CA ASP A 77 12.88 9.29 -5.73
C ASP A 77 11.55 8.60 -5.39
N ARG A 78 11.53 7.85 -4.30
CA ARG A 78 10.35 7.14 -3.79
C ARG A 78 10.29 7.19 -2.28
N THR A 79 9.08 7.25 -1.73
CA THR A 79 8.83 7.24 -0.29
C THR A 79 7.69 6.30 0.05
N MET A 80 7.68 5.79 1.28
CA MET A 80 6.68 4.82 1.72
C MET A 80 6.07 5.21 3.06
N VAL A 81 4.74 5.15 3.14
CA VAL A 81 3.96 5.15 4.38
C VAL A 81 3.65 3.71 4.72
N PHE A 82 4.16 3.25 5.86
CA PHE A 82 3.99 1.87 6.34
C PHE A 82 2.69 1.72 7.13
N GLN A 83 2.14 0.53 7.16
CA GLN A 83 0.94 0.18 7.92
C GLN A 83 1.11 0.40 9.44
N ASP A 84 2.32 0.19 9.97
CA ASP A 84 2.70 0.42 11.37
C ASP A 84 3.24 1.83 11.63
N TYR A 85 2.96 2.77 10.69
CA TYR A 85 3.42 4.16 10.69
C TYR A 85 4.93 4.33 10.44
N GLY A 86 5.78 3.40 10.85
CA GLY A 86 7.23 3.45 10.69
C GLY A 86 7.89 4.69 11.30
N LEU A 87 7.27 5.31 12.33
CA LEU A 87 7.88 6.42 13.07
C LEU A 87 8.98 5.89 14.00
N PHE A 88 10.10 6.60 14.06
CA PHE A 88 11.18 6.29 15.00
C PHE A 88 10.72 6.60 16.43
N PRO A 89 10.55 5.59 17.32
CA PRO A 89 9.94 5.79 18.63
C PRO A 89 10.82 6.60 19.61
N TRP A 90 12.13 6.71 19.34
CA TRP A 90 13.11 7.48 20.11
C TRP A 90 13.27 8.92 19.67
N MET A 91 12.52 9.36 18.66
CA MET A 91 12.48 10.73 18.12
C MET A 91 11.12 11.34 18.36
N THR A 92 11.03 12.67 18.49
CA THR A 92 9.73 13.34 18.50
C THR A 92 9.03 13.20 17.15
N ALA A 93 7.74 13.49 17.11
CA ALA A 93 6.96 13.43 15.88
C ALA A 93 7.50 14.41 14.83
N GLY A 94 7.84 15.62 15.24
CA GLY A 94 8.47 16.62 14.38
C GLY A 94 9.86 16.21 13.91
N ASP A 95 10.68 15.63 14.79
CA ASP A 95 12.01 15.15 14.43
C ASP A 95 11.95 14.03 13.39
N ASN A 96 10.90 13.21 13.40
CA ASN A 96 10.66 12.21 12.36
C ASN A 96 10.45 12.83 10.98
N ILE A 97 9.85 14.04 10.89
CA ILE A 97 9.75 14.78 9.63
C ILE A 97 11.09 15.45 9.31
N CYS A 98 11.72 16.09 10.31
CA CYS A 98 12.97 16.80 10.14
C CYS A 98 14.09 15.91 9.58
N ILE A 99 14.23 14.67 10.06
CA ILE A 99 15.27 13.75 9.55
C ILE A 99 15.06 13.41 8.08
N ALA A 100 13.82 13.26 7.62
CA ALA A 100 13.49 13.01 6.23
C ALA A 100 13.84 14.22 5.34
N LEU A 101 13.45 15.42 5.77
CA LEU A 101 13.80 16.67 5.10
C LEU A 101 15.31 16.88 5.03
N LYS A 102 16.02 16.64 6.13
CA LYS A 102 17.49 16.76 6.18
C LYS A 102 18.19 15.81 5.20
N GLN A 103 17.66 14.59 5.04
CA GLN A 103 18.21 13.63 4.09
C GLN A 103 17.98 14.06 2.64
N LYS A 104 16.85 14.68 2.35
CA LYS A 104 16.51 15.15 1.00
C LYS A 104 17.21 16.46 0.66
N PHE A 105 17.15 17.44 1.58
CA PHE A 105 17.60 18.81 1.36
C PHE A 105 18.89 19.10 2.16
N LYS A 106 19.99 18.50 1.74
CA LYS A 106 21.29 18.55 2.45
C LYS A 106 21.85 19.97 2.66
N THR A 107 21.42 20.95 1.87
CA THR A 107 21.85 22.35 1.94
C THR A 107 21.00 23.20 2.88
N TRP A 108 19.87 22.69 3.37
CA TRP A 108 19.01 23.43 4.28
C TRP A 108 19.60 23.43 5.69
N ASP A 109 19.54 24.60 6.34
CA ASP A 109 19.91 24.73 7.74
C ASP A 109 18.83 24.14 8.67
N LYS A 110 19.13 24.07 9.96
CA LYS A 110 18.22 23.50 10.97
C LYS A 110 16.91 24.28 11.10
N HIS A 111 16.97 25.62 10.96
CA HIS A 111 15.79 26.49 11.10
C HIS A 111 14.81 26.23 9.97
N LYS A 112 15.29 26.24 8.73
CA LYS A 112 14.47 25.97 7.53
C LYS A 112 13.87 24.57 7.55
N ILE A 113 14.63 23.55 8.01
CA ILE A 113 14.12 22.19 8.16
C ILE A 113 12.98 22.15 9.17
N LYS A 114 13.13 22.79 10.33
CA LYS A 114 12.09 22.82 11.38
C LYS A 114 10.85 23.56 10.91
N GLU A 115 11.00 24.69 10.25
CA GLU A 115 9.92 25.48 9.68
C GLU A 115 9.10 24.65 8.67
N ALA A 116 9.78 24.02 7.70
CA ALA A 116 9.11 23.14 6.73
C ALA A 116 8.44 21.92 7.40
N ALA A 117 9.04 21.35 8.45
CA ALA A 117 8.44 20.24 9.18
C ALA A 117 7.17 20.67 9.94
N LEU A 118 7.15 21.88 10.52
CA LEU A 118 5.97 22.46 11.15
C LEU A 118 4.87 22.73 10.11
N GLU A 119 5.23 23.31 8.96
CA GLU A 119 4.27 23.52 7.86
C GLU A 119 3.60 22.22 7.44
N TRP A 120 4.36 21.13 7.26
CA TRP A 120 3.80 19.82 6.94
C TRP A 120 2.93 19.26 8.09
N THR A 121 3.26 19.55 9.35
CA THR A 121 2.43 19.17 10.50
C THR A 121 1.07 19.84 10.41
N CYS A 122 1.03 21.15 10.18
CA CYS A 122 -0.20 21.93 10.02
C CYS A 122 -1.00 21.49 8.77
N ASN A 123 -0.35 21.28 7.63
CA ASN A 123 -0.98 20.84 6.37
C ASN A 123 -1.74 19.51 6.50
N LEU A 124 -1.32 18.66 7.44
CA LEU A 124 -2.02 17.39 7.76
C LEU A 124 -3.04 17.56 8.92
N GLY A 125 -3.40 18.78 9.29
CA GLY A 125 -4.38 19.08 10.33
C GLY A 125 -3.94 18.62 11.73
N LEU A 126 -2.64 18.72 12.03
CA LEU A 126 -2.07 18.44 13.34
C LEU A 126 -1.72 19.75 14.06
N ASP A 127 -1.99 19.80 15.37
CA ASP A 127 -1.61 20.92 16.19
C ASP A 127 -0.10 20.97 16.40
N GLU A 128 0.48 22.19 16.41
CA GLU A 128 1.92 22.39 16.61
C GLU A 128 2.43 21.80 17.93
N GLU A 129 1.60 21.80 18.99
CA GLU A 129 1.94 21.19 20.27
C GLU A 129 2.27 19.69 20.21
N LEU A 130 1.81 19.01 19.16
CA LEU A 130 2.10 17.60 18.94
C LEU A 130 3.50 17.35 18.36
N PHE A 131 4.13 18.42 17.82
CA PHE A 131 5.43 18.34 17.17
C PHE A 131 6.53 17.79 18.06
N ASP A 132 6.52 18.22 19.33
CA ASP A 132 7.53 17.83 20.31
C ASP A 132 7.16 16.55 21.10
N LYS A 133 6.00 15.93 20.81
CA LYS A 133 5.60 14.66 21.45
C LYS A 133 6.27 13.46 20.78
N TYR A 134 6.58 12.46 21.62
CA TYR A 134 7.07 11.16 21.13
C TYR A 134 5.91 10.31 20.58
N PRO A 135 6.16 9.40 19.62
CA PRO A 135 5.13 8.54 19.04
C PRO A 135 4.29 7.78 20.07
N MET A 136 4.89 7.37 21.20
CA MET A 136 4.16 6.67 22.26
C MET A 136 3.04 7.53 22.90
N ASN A 137 3.14 8.84 22.83
CA ASN A 137 2.19 9.80 23.41
C ASN A 137 1.18 10.32 22.39
N LEU A 138 1.14 9.75 21.18
CA LEU A 138 0.23 10.10 20.11
C LEU A 138 -0.84 9.03 19.90
N SER A 139 -2.04 9.44 19.51
CA SER A 139 -3.09 8.51 19.05
C SER A 139 -2.68 7.84 17.74
N GLY A 140 -3.31 6.71 17.38
CA GLY A 140 -3.08 6.03 16.11
C GLY A 140 -3.26 6.95 14.91
N GLY A 141 -4.33 7.77 14.90
CA GLY A 141 -4.58 8.74 13.84
C GLY A 141 -3.55 9.86 13.76
N GLN A 142 -3.03 10.34 14.90
CA GLN A 142 -1.96 11.33 14.94
C GLN A 142 -0.66 10.73 14.37
N LYS A 143 -0.28 9.51 14.79
CA LYS A 143 0.88 8.79 14.23
C LYS A 143 0.78 8.65 12.71
N GLN A 144 -0.40 8.27 12.22
CA GLN A 144 -0.65 8.11 10.79
C GLN A 144 -0.46 9.42 10.02
N ARG A 145 -1.01 10.52 10.54
CA ARG A 145 -0.85 11.84 9.92
C ARG A 145 0.62 12.31 9.94
N PHE A 146 1.37 12.09 11.03
CA PHE A 146 2.81 12.37 11.05
C PHE A 146 3.61 11.51 10.07
N ALA A 147 3.29 10.22 9.94
CA ALA A 147 3.92 9.35 8.94
C ALA A 147 3.63 9.83 7.51
N THR A 148 2.40 10.27 7.26
CA THR A 148 2.00 10.84 5.96
C THR A 148 2.71 12.17 5.72
N ALA A 149 2.76 13.09 6.70
CA ALA A 149 3.52 14.34 6.62
C ALA A 149 4.98 14.10 6.26
N ARG A 150 5.63 13.16 6.96
CA ARG A 150 7.02 12.77 6.66
C ARG A 150 7.20 12.29 5.22
N ALA A 151 6.28 11.49 4.71
CA ALA A 151 6.36 10.95 3.35
C ALA A 151 6.16 12.04 2.29
N PHE A 152 5.21 12.95 2.49
CA PHE A 152 4.97 14.06 1.57
C PHE A 152 6.08 15.11 1.62
N ALA A 153 6.68 15.37 2.80
CA ALA A 153 7.75 16.34 2.98
C ALA A 153 9.00 16.03 2.15
N ILE A 154 9.29 14.75 1.87
CA ILE A 154 10.39 14.34 0.98
C ILE A 154 10.16 14.82 -0.45
N ASP A 155 8.93 15.09 -0.84
CA ASP A 155 8.55 15.47 -2.21
C ASP A 155 9.10 14.49 -3.26
N ALA A 156 8.98 13.19 -2.98
CA ALA A 156 9.37 12.14 -3.91
C ALA A 156 8.34 12.02 -5.05
N PRO A 157 8.77 11.77 -6.30
CA PRO A 157 7.85 11.60 -7.42
C PRO A 157 7.05 10.30 -7.38
N LEU A 158 7.48 9.28 -6.61
CA LEU A 158 6.72 8.05 -6.36
C LEU A 158 6.40 7.94 -4.86
N LEU A 159 5.10 7.83 -4.54
CA LEU A 159 4.59 7.65 -3.19
C LEU A 159 3.93 6.28 -3.05
N LEU A 160 4.33 5.52 -2.06
CA LEU A 160 3.83 4.19 -1.75
C LEU A 160 3.11 4.25 -0.40
N MET A 161 1.86 3.81 -0.34
CA MET A 161 1.04 3.92 0.86
C MET A 161 0.40 2.56 1.19
N ASP A 162 0.78 1.97 2.32
CA ASP A 162 0.29 0.67 2.77
C ASP A 162 -0.79 0.84 3.84
N GLU A 163 -2.05 0.73 3.46
CA GLU A 163 -3.25 0.89 4.31
C GLU A 163 -3.24 2.18 5.18
N PRO A 164 -2.96 3.37 4.60
CA PRO A 164 -2.68 4.57 5.38
C PRO A 164 -3.88 5.12 6.15
N PHE A 165 -5.07 4.60 5.96
CA PHE A 165 -6.30 5.08 6.63
C PHE A 165 -6.94 4.03 7.55
N GLY A 166 -6.28 2.87 7.75
CA GLY A 166 -6.88 1.73 8.44
C GLY A 166 -7.20 1.98 9.92
N ALA A 167 -6.44 2.84 10.59
CA ALA A 167 -6.58 3.11 12.03
C ALA A 167 -7.33 4.42 12.35
N LEU A 168 -7.99 5.05 11.36
CA LEU A 168 -8.66 6.33 11.50
C LEU A 168 -10.17 6.15 11.71
N ASP A 169 -10.75 7.03 12.53
CA ASP A 169 -12.20 7.23 12.56
C ASP A 169 -12.71 7.83 11.24
N ALA A 170 -14.00 7.73 10.98
CA ALA A 170 -14.60 8.09 9.70
C ALA A 170 -14.38 9.57 9.30
N VAL A 171 -14.41 10.49 10.27
CA VAL A 171 -14.25 11.92 10.00
C VAL A 171 -12.79 12.25 9.67
N THR A 172 -11.86 11.79 10.50
CA THR A 172 -10.41 11.96 10.28
C THR A 172 -9.97 11.30 8.97
N LYS A 173 -10.53 10.13 8.66
CA LYS A 173 -10.28 9.42 7.41
C LYS A 173 -10.71 10.25 6.19
N ALA A 174 -11.92 10.80 6.21
CA ALA A 174 -12.43 11.62 5.13
C ALA A 174 -11.55 12.87 4.90
N LEU A 175 -11.19 13.57 5.97
CA LEU A 175 -10.30 14.74 5.90
C LEU A 175 -8.92 14.38 5.31
N LEU A 176 -8.33 13.27 5.74
CA LEU A 176 -7.01 12.88 5.23
C LEU A 176 -7.07 12.40 3.78
N GLN A 177 -8.15 11.75 3.36
CA GLN A 177 -8.38 11.39 1.96
C GLN A 177 -8.45 12.63 1.08
N ASP A 178 -9.20 13.66 1.51
CA ASP A 178 -9.33 14.92 0.78
C ASP A 178 -7.96 15.64 0.71
N THR A 179 -7.22 15.70 1.82
CA THR A 179 -5.86 16.26 1.85
C THR A 179 -4.91 15.53 0.89
N VAL A 180 -4.93 14.20 0.86
CA VAL A 180 -4.10 13.41 -0.07
C VAL A 180 -4.48 13.69 -1.51
N LEU A 181 -5.78 13.80 -1.83
CA LEU A 181 -6.25 14.15 -3.17
C LEU A 181 -5.83 15.56 -3.58
N GLU A 182 -5.98 16.54 -2.70
CA GLU A 182 -5.54 17.91 -2.94
C GLU A 182 -4.03 17.98 -3.22
N LEU A 183 -3.23 17.38 -2.35
CA LEU A 183 -1.77 17.31 -2.53
C LEU A 183 -1.36 16.59 -3.82
N TRP A 184 -2.12 15.58 -4.24
CA TRP A 184 -1.88 14.89 -5.50
C TRP A 184 -2.30 15.72 -6.70
N GLN A 185 -3.39 16.51 -6.61
CA GLN A 185 -3.95 17.29 -7.71
C GLN A 185 -3.30 18.66 -7.92
N THR A 186 -2.53 19.16 -6.95
CA THR A 186 -2.00 20.55 -6.89
C THR A 186 -1.26 20.99 -8.16
N SER A 187 -0.71 20.07 -8.95
CA SER A 187 -0.12 20.38 -10.26
C SER A 187 -0.17 19.18 -11.19
N LYS A 188 -0.87 19.32 -12.32
CA LYS A 188 -0.92 18.27 -13.36
C LYS A 188 0.47 17.91 -13.87
N GLU A 189 1.38 18.88 -13.94
CA GLU A 189 2.75 18.72 -14.46
C GLU A 189 3.71 18.12 -13.43
N LYS A 190 3.30 18.10 -12.15
CA LYS A 190 4.11 17.60 -11.03
C LYS A 190 3.40 16.55 -10.19
N ARG A 191 2.33 15.94 -10.72
CA ARG A 191 1.60 14.89 -10.02
C ARG A 191 2.53 13.75 -9.66
N LYS A 192 2.50 13.37 -8.37
CA LYS A 192 3.21 12.17 -7.92
C LYS A 192 2.50 10.93 -8.46
N THR A 193 3.27 9.93 -8.86
CA THR A 193 2.72 8.60 -9.06
C THR A 193 2.50 7.98 -7.68
N ILE A 194 1.29 7.48 -7.43
CA ILE A 194 0.93 6.89 -6.12
C ILE A 194 0.53 5.44 -6.31
N PHE A 195 1.11 4.55 -5.49
CA PHE A 195 0.60 3.20 -5.28
C PHE A 195 0.03 3.11 -3.88
N PHE A 196 -1.25 2.83 -3.80
CA PHE A 196 -2.05 2.88 -2.59
C PHE A 196 -2.69 1.52 -2.32
N VAL A 197 -2.34 0.90 -1.22
CA VAL A 197 -2.95 -0.36 -0.77
C VAL A 197 -4.13 -0.06 0.13
N THR A 198 -5.25 -0.68 -0.16
CA THR A 198 -6.44 -0.65 0.70
C THR A 198 -7.24 -1.93 0.56
N HIS A 199 -8.08 -2.21 1.54
CA HIS A 199 -9.14 -3.22 1.48
C HIS A 199 -10.55 -2.61 1.29
N SER A 200 -10.63 -1.27 1.24
CA SER A 200 -11.88 -0.55 1.04
C SER A 200 -12.12 -0.23 -0.43
N VAL A 201 -13.20 -0.80 -0.98
CA VAL A 201 -13.64 -0.51 -2.35
C VAL A 201 -13.97 0.98 -2.52
N ASP A 202 -14.60 1.59 -1.49
CA ASP A 202 -14.97 3.00 -1.53
C ASP A 202 -13.75 3.93 -1.59
N GLU A 203 -12.67 3.60 -0.87
CA GLU A 203 -11.41 4.33 -0.98
C GLU A 203 -10.81 4.23 -2.39
N ALA A 204 -10.80 3.03 -2.96
CA ALA A 204 -10.27 2.82 -4.30
C ALA A 204 -11.09 3.60 -5.34
N LEU A 205 -12.42 3.59 -5.26
CA LEU A 205 -13.29 4.34 -6.16
C LEU A 205 -13.07 5.86 -6.06
N LEU A 206 -12.90 6.37 -4.84
CA LEU A 206 -12.72 7.81 -4.60
C LEU A 206 -11.33 8.31 -5.07
N LEU A 207 -10.28 7.55 -4.76
CA LEU A 207 -8.89 8.03 -4.89
C LEU A 207 -8.27 7.67 -6.25
N ALA A 208 -8.56 6.48 -6.79
CA ALA A 208 -7.80 5.92 -7.89
C ALA A 208 -8.02 6.63 -9.24
N THR A 209 -6.96 6.66 -10.06
CA THR A 209 -7.09 6.68 -11.52
C THR A 209 -7.18 5.27 -12.06
N ASP A 210 -6.50 4.32 -11.39
CA ASP A 210 -6.47 2.92 -11.77
C ASP A 210 -6.67 2.03 -10.54
N ILE A 211 -7.56 1.05 -10.66
CA ILE A 211 -7.81 0.04 -9.65
C ILE A 211 -7.26 -1.30 -10.15
N LEU A 212 -6.39 -1.91 -9.37
CA LEU A 212 -5.89 -3.26 -9.60
C LEU A 212 -6.39 -4.18 -8.48
N VAL A 213 -7.08 -5.26 -8.83
CA VAL A 213 -7.47 -6.29 -7.87
C VAL A 213 -6.50 -7.46 -7.97
N LEU A 214 -5.85 -7.76 -6.85
CA LEU A 214 -4.96 -8.91 -6.72
C LEU A 214 -5.72 -10.12 -6.19
N GLY A 215 -5.60 -11.25 -6.86
CA GLY A 215 -6.09 -12.54 -6.42
C GLY A 215 -5.27 -13.11 -5.26
N GLN A 216 -5.56 -14.34 -4.87
CA GLN A 216 -4.83 -15.04 -3.80
C GLN A 216 -3.37 -15.31 -4.18
N ALA A 217 -2.52 -15.47 -3.16
CA ALA A 217 -1.14 -15.89 -3.37
C ALA A 217 -1.07 -17.35 -3.89
N PRO A 218 -0.23 -17.62 -4.90
CA PRO A 218 0.62 -16.69 -5.66
C PRO A 218 -0.22 -15.74 -6.53
N SER A 219 -0.15 -14.46 -6.19
CA SER A 219 -1.08 -13.45 -6.70
C SER A 219 -0.86 -13.12 -8.16
N LYS A 220 -1.97 -12.90 -8.84
CA LYS A 220 -2.06 -12.30 -10.17
C LYS A 220 -3.00 -11.10 -10.13
N ILE A 221 -2.88 -10.21 -11.10
CA ILE A 221 -3.89 -9.19 -11.33
C ILE A 221 -5.11 -9.89 -11.96
N ILE A 222 -6.24 -9.92 -11.24
CA ILE A 222 -7.47 -10.62 -11.66
C ILE A 222 -8.51 -9.64 -12.25
N TYR A 223 -8.36 -8.35 -11.95
CA TYR A 223 -9.22 -7.32 -12.51
C TYR A 223 -8.49 -5.98 -12.52
N THR A 224 -8.76 -5.18 -13.55
CA THR A 224 -8.28 -3.81 -13.68
C THR A 224 -9.41 -2.89 -14.09
N HIS A 225 -9.41 -1.65 -13.56
CA HIS A 225 -10.32 -0.60 -14.00
C HIS A 225 -9.58 0.72 -14.02
N SER A 226 -9.74 1.48 -15.11
CA SER A 226 -9.12 2.81 -15.26
C SER A 226 -10.20 3.87 -15.40
N PHE A 227 -10.06 4.96 -14.65
CA PHE A 227 -10.93 6.12 -14.76
C PHE A 227 -10.31 7.16 -15.71
N THR A 228 -11.17 7.86 -16.42
CA THR A 228 -10.83 9.12 -17.07
C THR A 228 -11.18 10.28 -16.13
N GLU A 229 -10.72 11.50 -16.43
CA GLU A 229 -11.12 12.70 -15.65
C GLU A 229 -12.65 12.88 -15.60
N LYS A 230 -13.38 12.41 -16.64
CA LYS A 230 -14.84 12.51 -16.71
C LYS A 230 -15.58 11.41 -15.96
N THR A 231 -14.96 10.26 -15.78
CA THR A 231 -15.59 9.07 -15.16
C THR A 231 -15.13 8.85 -13.72
N LYS A 232 -14.14 9.64 -13.22
CA LYS A 232 -13.66 9.53 -11.85
C LYS A 232 -14.75 9.98 -10.88
N PRO A 233 -15.15 9.13 -9.91
CA PRO A 233 -16.15 9.51 -8.92
C PRO A 233 -15.68 10.66 -8.03
N SER A 234 -16.61 11.52 -7.65
CA SER A 234 -16.46 12.45 -6.53
C SER A 234 -17.06 11.86 -5.27
N ARG A 235 -16.81 12.48 -4.12
CA ARG A 235 -17.43 12.08 -2.86
C ARG A 235 -18.98 12.13 -2.92
N GLU A 236 -19.53 13.06 -3.69
CA GLU A 236 -20.98 13.21 -3.90
C GLU A 236 -21.55 12.09 -4.78
N THR A 237 -20.83 11.73 -5.87
CA THR A 237 -21.30 10.74 -6.84
C THR A 237 -21.00 9.31 -6.42
N LEU A 238 -20.12 9.09 -5.44
CA LEU A 238 -19.67 7.76 -4.97
C LEU A 238 -20.84 6.86 -4.55
N PHE A 239 -21.93 7.44 -3.99
CA PHE A 239 -23.07 6.71 -3.48
C PHE A 239 -24.37 6.97 -4.24
N THR A 240 -24.35 7.80 -5.30
CA THR A 240 -25.55 8.21 -6.05
C THR A 240 -25.48 7.89 -7.52
N ASP A 241 -24.30 7.82 -8.14
CA ASP A 241 -24.15 7.50 -9.56
C ASP A 241 -24.37 5.98 -9.81
N PRO A 242 -25.34 5.59 -10.65
CA PRO A 242 -25.62 4.18 -10.94
C PRO A 242 -24.41 3.41 -11.52
N ALA A 243 -23.58 4.04 -12.35
CA ALA A 243 -22.41 3.40 -12.93
C ALA A 243 -21.33 3.13 -11.88
N VAL A 244 -21.16 4.04 -10.91
CA VAL A 244 -20.24 3.88 -9.77
C VAL A 244 -20.74 2.78 -8.83
N LEU A 245 -22.05 2.73 -8.57
CA LEU A 245 -22.67 1.68 -7.74
C LEU A 245 -22.54 0.29 -8.40
N ASP A 246 -22.70 0.18 -9.72
CA ASP A 246 -22.48 -1.08 -10.44
C ASP A 246 -21.02 -1.53 -10.33
N LEU A 247 -20.06 -0.63 -10.55
CA LEU A 247 -18.63 -0.93 -10.41
C LEU A 247 -18.29 -1.35 -8.98
N ARG A 248 -18.83 -0.65 -7.97
CA ARG A 248 -18.69 -0.99 -6.54
C ARG A 248 -19.14 -2.41 -6.25
N ASN A 249 -20.35 -2.76 -6.73
CA ASN A 249 -20.91 -4.09 -6.55
C ASN A 249 -20.07 -5.16 -7.25
N ARG A 250 -19.59 -4.88 -8.46
CA ARG A 250 -18.68 -5.77 -9.21
C ARG A 250 -17.37 -6.00 -8.46
N LEU A 251 -16.69 -4.95 -8.02
CA LEU A 251 -15.44 -5.06 -7.26
C LEU A 251 -15.64 -5.85 -5.96
N THR A 252 -16.72 -5.55 -5.23
CA THR A 252 -17.07 -6.25 -4.00
C THR A 252 -17.32 -7.74 -4.26
N LYS A 253 -18.02 -8.08 -5.35
CA LYS A 253 -18.27 -9.47 -5.73
C LYS A 253 -16.97 -10.20 -6.06
N ILE A 254 -16.08 -9.60 -6.87
CA ILE A 254 -14.78 -10.19 -7.23
C ILE A 254 -13.97 -10.53 -5.96
N ILE A 255 -13.89 -9.59 -5.02
CA ILE A 255 -13.16 -9.80 -3.75
C ILE A 255 -13.83 -10.91 -2.92
N TYR A 256 -15.16 -10.95 -2.88
CA TYR A 256 -15.92 -11.95 -2.13
C TYR A 256 -15.75 -13.36 -2.73
N ASP A 257 -15.77 -13.49 -4.05
CA ASP A 257 -15.58 -14.76 -4.76
C ASP A 257 -14.17 -15.33 -4.47
N GLU A 258 -13.14 -14.48 -4.45
CA GLU A 258 -11.78 -14.86 -4.04
C GLU A 258 -11.70 -15.37 -2.59
N ILE A 259 -12.50 -14.77 -1.66
CA ILE A 259 -12.58 -15.22 -0.26
C ILE A 259 -13.16 -16.64 -0.19
N ASN A 260 -14.25 -16.87 -0.91
CA ASN A 260 -14.93 -18.15 -0.91
C ASN A 260 -14.07 -19.26 -1.51
N GLU A 261 -13.38 -19.00 -2.62
CA GLU A 261 -12.45 -19.97 -3.20
C GLU A 261 -11.33 -20.37 -2.23
N LYS A 262 -10.77 -19.40 -1.50
CA LYS A 262 -9.76 -19.70 -0.47
C LYS A 262 -10.32 -20.60 0.63
N ALA A 263 -11.51 -20.30 1.11
CA ALA A 263 -12.16 -21.08 2.15
C ALA A 263 -12.43 -22.53 1.69
N LEU A 264 -12.85 -22.71 0.43
CA LEU A 264 -13.06 -24.02 -0.18
C LEU A 264 -11.74 -24.79 -0.31
N ARG A 265 -10.67 -24.18 -0.83
CA ARG A 265 -9.35 -24.80 -0.95
C ARG A 265 -8.79 -25.24 0.40
N LEU A 266 -8.97 -24.43 1.45
CA LEU A 266 -8.54 -24.76 2.81
C LEU A 266 -9.32 -25.96 3.39
N LYS A 267 -10.64 -26.01 3.15
CA LYS A 267 -11.47 -27.16 3.56
C LYS A 267 -11.05 -28.45 2.86
N GLN A 268 -10.78 -28.39 1.55
CA GLN A 268 -10.30 -29.53 0.77
C GLN A 268 -8.92 -30.03 1.23
N LYS A 269 -7.97 -29.11 1.47
CA LYS A 269 -6.65 -29.49 2.03
C LYS A 269 -6.77 -30.19 3.38
N LYS A 270 -7.60 -29.66 4.30
CA LYS A 270 -7.83 -30.30 5.61
C LYS A 270 -8.46 -31.69 5.47
N ALA A 271 -9.43 -31.86 4.58
CA ALA A 271 -10.06 -33.15 4.32
C ALA A 271 -9.05 -34.19 3.79
N ASN A 272 -8.20 -33.80 2.83
CA ASN A 272 -7.16 -34.67 2.29
C ASN A 272 -6.11 -35.07 3.34
N THR A 273 -5.67 -34.13 4.18
CA THR A 273 -4.72 -34.42 5.27
C THR A 273 -5.29 -35.38 6.31
N ILE A 274 -6.58 -35.30 6.60
CA ILE A 274 -7.27 -36.26 7.51
C ILE A 274 -7.34 -37.67 6.88
N ILE A 275 -7.54 -37.77 5.58
CA ILE A 275 -7.58 -39.05 4.85
C ILE A 275 -6.19 -39.71 4.83
N GLU A 276 -5.11 -38.93 4.58
CA GLU A 276 -3.73 -39.42 4.57
C GLU A 276 -3.29 -39.90 5.95
N HIS A 277 -3.59 -39.18 7.03
CA HIS A 277 -3.26 -39.64 8.39
C HIS A 277 -4.23 -40.67 8.97
N GLY A 278 -5.44 -40.81 8.42
CA GLY A 278 -6.40 -41.82 8.82
C GLY A 278 -6.09 -43.22 8.25
N SER A 279 -5.18 -43.34 7.27
CA SER A 279 -4.78 -44.62 6.67
C SER A 279 -3.61 -45.32 7.38
N GLU A 280 -2.90 -44.64 8.28
CA GLU A 280 -1.93 -45.28 9.15
C GLU A 280 -2.61 -45.86 10.39
N LYS A 281 -3.08 -47.12 10.28
CA LYS A 281 -3.47 -47.90 11.46
C LYS A 281 -2.23 -48.11 12.34
N PRO A 282 -2.28 -47.81 13.65
CA PRO A 282 -1.18 -48.12 14.55
C PRO A 282 -0.99 -49.64 14.63
N SER A 283 0.13 -50.15 14.16
CA SER A 283 0.55 -51.52 14.34
C SER A 283 1.00 -51.79 15.78
N PHE A 284 0.08 -51.67 16.70
CA PHE A 284 0.29 -51.97 18.12
C PHE A 284 -0.56 -53.18 18.54
N PHE A 285 -0.33 -54.36 17.94
CA PHE A 285 -0.75 -55.65 18.55
C PHE A 285 -0.06 -56.81 17.80
N LYS A 286 1.22 -57.05 18.07
CA LYS A 286 1.80 -58.41 17.93
C LYS A 286 3.04 -58.49 18.83
N LYS A 287 2.88 -59.04 20.03
CA LYS A 287 3.78 -59.94 20.73
C LYS A 287 3.46 -60.05 22.20
N ARG A 288 2.58 -60.94 22.56
CA ARG A 288 2.61 -61.71 23.83
C ARG A 288 1.90 -63.02 23.63
N LYS A 289 2.64 -64.00 23.12
CA LYS A 289 2.42 -65.43 23.42
C LYS A 289 3.76 -66.14 23.28
N ALA A 290 4.15 -66.77 24.35
CA ALA A 290 5.20 -67.78 24.58
C ALA A 290 6.26 -67.29 25.56
N MET A 291 6.11 -67.56 26.78
CA MET A 291 6.54 -68.59 27.71
C MET A 291 6.07 -68.24 29.10
#